data_d6a318f7bf6914e8f37da921d8b42596
#
_entry.id   d6a318f7bf6914e8f37da921d8b42596
#
_cell.length_a   1.000
_cell.length_b   1.000
_cell.length_c   1.000
_cell.angle_alpha   90.00
_cell.angle_beta   90.00
_cell.angle_gamma   90.00
#
_symmetry.space_group_name_H-M   'P 1'
#
loop_
_entity.id
_entity.type
_entity.pdbx_description
1 polymer ?
#
loop_
_entity_poly.entity_id
_entity_poly.type
_entity_poly.pdbx_seq_one_letter_code
_entity_poly.pdbx_strand_id
1 'polypeptide(L)'
;VFRDHVGIPIEVAIASVDKKLREQGTRNEISIIASGGIRSSADLAKSIALGADAVYIGTAALIALGCRVCGNCYRNLCPWGIATQEPHLMNRIDPERGAVQVANLIKGWTLELSELMGAAGINSIESLRGNRDRLRGYMLDEGMLKILDVLPAGA
;
A
#
# COMPACT_ATOMS: atom_id res chain seq x y z
N VAL A 1 6.05 15.36 -12.66
CA VAL A 1 7.48 15.05 -12.57
C VAL A 1 7.91 14.92 -11.12
N PHE A 2 7.73 15.95 -10.27
CA PHE A 2 8.13 15.87 -8.86
C PHE A 2 7.45 14.74 -8.09
N ARG A 3 6.18 14.49 -8.32
CA ARG A 3 5.41 13.44 -7.65
C ARG A 3 6.03 12.05 -7.77
N ASP A 4 6.65 11.75 -8.91
CA ASP A 4 7.10 10.40 -9.22
C ASP A 4 8.62 10.22 -9.01
N HIS A 5 9.37 11.31 -8.72
CA HIS A 5 10.83 11.29 -8.68
C HIS A 5 11.42 11.98 -7.44
N VAL A 6 10.58 12.43 -6.51
CA VAL A 6 11.01 13.06 -5.25
C VAL A 6 10.47 12.25 -4.08
N GLY A 7 11.35 11.92 -3.16
CA GLY A 7 11.01 11.17 -1.97
C GLY A 7 11.73 9.82 -1.89
N ILE A 8 11.51 9.15 -0.78
CA ILE A 8 12.07 7.84 -0.47
C ILE A 8 11.05 6.77 -0.86
N PRO A 9 11.43 5.65 -1.47
CA PRO A 9 10.53 4.50 -1.67
C PRO A 9 9.85 4.12 -0.36
N ILE A 10 8.55 3.80 -0.44
CA ILE A 10 7.72 3.58 0.75
C ILE A 10 8.25 2.47 1.64
N GLU A 11 8.77 1.41 1.06
CA GLU A 11 9.34 0.27 1.78
C GLU A 11 10.53 0.71 2.64
N VAL A 12 11.42 1.50 2.07
CA VAL A 12 12.61 2.04 2.75
C VAL A 12 12.19 3.01 3.87
N ALA A 13 11.20 3.85 3.59
CA ALA A 13 10.68 4.80 4.57
C ALA A 13 10.07 4.10 5.78
N ILE A 14 9.19 3.11 5.56
CA ILE A 14 8.56 2.32 6.63
C ILE A 14 9.63 1.64 7.48
N ALA A 15 10.55 0.90 6.86
CA ALA A 15 11.58 0.16 7.56
C ALA A 15 12.48 1.06 8.42
N SER A 16 12.86 2.23 7.86
CA SER A 16 13.71 3.20 8.57
C SER A 16 12.99 3.84 9.75
N VAL A 17 11.72 4.23 9.58
CA VAL A 17 10.90 4.84 10.65
C VAL A 17 10.61 3.82 11.75
N ASP A 18 10.17 2.61 11.40
CA ASP A 18 9.92 1.54 12.36
C ASP A 18 11.17 1.23 13.20
N LYS A 19 12.33 1.08 12.55
CA LYS A 19 13.60 0.88 13.23
C LYS A 19 13.92 2.02 14.19
N LYS A 20 13.78 3.27 13.73
CA LYS A 20 14.08 4.44 14.56
C LYS A 20 13.18 4.54 15.80
N LEU A 21 11.89 4.30 15.65
CA LEU A 21 10.95 4.29 16.75
C LEU A 21 11.23 3.15 17.76
N ARG A 22 11.66 1.98 17.27
CA ARG A 22 12.10 0.87 18.13
C ARG A 22 13.35 1.23 18.93
N GLU A 23 14.36 1.82 18.30
CA GLU A 23 15.57 2.31 18.96
C GLU A 23 15.28 3.35 20.04
N GLN A 24 14.25 4.17 19.85
CA GLN A 24 13.81 5.18 20.81
C GLN A 24 12.88 4.64 21.90
N GLY A 25 12.40 3.39 21.78
CA GLY A 25 11.43 2.81 22.70
C GLY A 25 10.00 3.33 22.57
N THR A 26 9.71 4.14 21.54
CA THR A 26 8.41 4.80 21.33
C THR A 26 7.52 4.10 20.29
N ARG A 27 7.97 2.99 19.69
CA ARG A 27 7.24 2.31 18.62
C ARG A 27 5.83 1.91 19.00
N ASN A 28 5.57 1.54 20.24
CA ASN A 28 4.26 1.11 20.73
C ASN A 28 3.28 2.27 20.99
N GLU A 29 3.78 3.49 21.03
CA GLU A 29 2.98 4.70 21.26
C GLU A 29 2.58 5.39 19.95
N ILE A 30 3.19 4.99 18.83
CA ILE A 30 3.04 5.64 17.52
C ILE A 30 2.59 4.62 16.48
N SER A 31 1.50 4.94 15.78
CA SER A 31 1.04 4.16 14.63
C SER A 31 1.69 4.66 13.34
N ILE A 32 2.25 3.75 12.57
CA ILE A 32 2.80 4.01 11.23
C ILE A 32 1.74 3.68 10.20
N ILE A 33 1.27 4.68 9.45
CA ILE A 33 0.33 4.49 8.35
C ILE A 33 1.08 4.74 7.04
N ALA A 34 1.26 3.70 6.24
CA ALA A 34 1.96 3.78 4.96
C ALA A 34 1.04 4.30 3.85
N SER A 35 1.53 5.25 3.07
CA SER A 35 0.79 5.80 1.93
C SER A 35 1.71 5.99 0.73
N GLY A 36 1.25 5.55 -0.43
CA GLY A 36 1.96 5.68 -1.71
C GLY A 36 2.36 4.33 -2.31
N GLY A 37 1.97 4.11 -3.56
CA GLY A 37 2.36 2.91 -4.29
C GLY A 37 1.65 1.61 -3.89
N ILE A 38 0.73 1.61 -2.93
CA ILE A 38 -0.03 0.43 -2.53
C ILE A 38 -1.06 0.09 -3.61
N ARG A 39 -0.82 -0.98 -4.36
CA ARG A 39 -1.61 -1.37 -5.55
C ARG A 39 -2.21 -2.75 -5.45
N SER A 40 -1.73 -3.58 -4.52
CA SER A 40 -2.13 -4.97 -4.36
C SER A 40 -2.12 -5.38 -2.88
N SER A 41 -2.72 -6.52 -2.58
CA SER A 41 -2.63 -7.19 -1.28
C SER A 41 -1.19 -7.51 -0.89
N ALA A 42 -0.33 -7.84 -1.87
CA ALA A 42 1.08 -8.09 -1.65
C ALA A 42 1.85 -6.83 -1.19
N ASP A 43 1.52 -5.65 -1.75
CA ASP A 43 2.11 -4.38 -1.28
C ASP A 43 1.67 -4.05 0.15
N LEU A 44 0.39 -4.36 0.48
CA LEU A 44 -0.13 -4.25 1.84
C LEU A 44 0.64 -5.19 2.78
N ALA A 45 0.74 -6.48 2.43
CA ALA A 45 1.45 -7.47 3.25
C ALA A 45 2.91 -7.06 3.49
N LYS A 46 3.62 -6.64 2.46
CA LYS A 46 5.00 -6.14 2.58
C LYS A 46 5.09 -4.92 3.50
N SER A 47 4.18 -3.96 3.35
CA SER A 47 4.18 -2.77 4.19
C SER A 47 3.98 -3.09 5.67
N ILE A 48 3.05 -3.98 5.99
CA ILE A 48 2.81 -4.45 7.36
C ILE A 48 4.04 -5.22 7.88
N ALA A 49 4.59 -6.13 7.09
CA ALA A 49 5.78 -6.89 7.48
C ALA A 49 7.02 -5.99 7.71
N LEU A 50 7.14 -4.88 6.99
CA LEU A 50 8.21 -3.89 7.19
C LEU A 50 7.98 -2.98 8.40
N GLY A 51 6.80 -3.00 9.00
CA GLY A 51 6.52 -2.32 10.25
C GLY A 51 5.36 -1.31 10.21
N ALA A 52 4.60 -1.19 9.13
CA ALA A 52 3.39 -0.37 9.14
C ALA A 52 2.27 -1.03 9.99
N ASP A 53 1.45 -0.21 10.61
CA ASP A 53 0.23 -0.65 11.32
C ASP A 53 -0.98 -0.66 10.38
N ALA A 54 -0.97 0.22 9.39
CA ALA A 54 -2.03 0.35 8.40
C ALA A 54 -1.49 0.92 7.08
N VAL A 55 -2.32 0.88 6.04
CA VAL A 55 -2.00 1.50 4.75
C VAL A 55 -3.15 2.38 4.26
N TYR A 56 -2.81 3.44 3.54
CA TYR A 56 -3.76 4.19 2.73
C TYR A 56 -3.70 3.71 1.29
N ILE A 57 -4.86 3.42 0.71
CA ILE A 57 -5.01 3.13 -0.70
C ILE A 57 -5.69 4.31 -1.41
N GLY A 58 -5.14 4.72 -2.54
CA GLY A 58 -5.72 5.79 -3.36
C GLY A 58 -6.02 5.29 -4.77
N THR A 59 -4.99 5.19 -5.59
CA THR A 59 -5.12 4.83 -7.02
C THR A 59 -5.79 3.47 -7.23
N ALA A 60 -5.55 2.47 -6.38
CA ALA A 60 -6.19 1.17 -6.50
C ALA A 60 -7.72 1.27 -6.33
N ALA A 61 -8.20 2.04 -5.35
CA ALA A 61 -9.62 2.30 -5.16
C ALA A 61 -10.22 3.08 -6.35
N LEU A 62 -9.50 4.09 -6.87
CA LEU A 62 -9.93 4.81 -8.06
C LEU A 62 -10.03 3.91 -9.29
N ILE A 63 -9.09 2.98 -9.48
CA ILE A 63 -9.13 2.00 -10.58
C ILE A 63 -10.33 1.08 -10.43
N ALA A 64 -10.66 0.64 -9.22
CA ALA A 64 -11.87 -0.16 -8.98
C ALA A 64 -13.15 0.60 -9.39
N LEU A 65 -13.17 1.92 -9.23
CA LEU A 65 -14.26 2.79 -9.69
C LEU A 65 -14.26 3.03 -11.22
N GLY A 66 -13.30 2.49 -11.95
CA GLY A 66 -13.18 2.66 -13.40
C GLY A 66 -12.20 3.75 -13.85
N CYS A 67 -11.39 4.30 -12.95
CA CYS A 67 -10.33 5.24 -13.31
C CYS A 67 -9.29 4.59 -14.23
N ARG A 68 -8.92 5.27 -15.31
CA ARG A 68 -7.88 4.82 -16.25
C ARG A 68 -6.56 5.56 -16.12
N VAL A 69 -6.35 6.19 -14.98
CA VAL A 69 -5.08 6.87 -14.63
C VAL A 69 -4.64 7.89 -15.70
N CYS A 70 -5.59 8.63 -16.27
CA CYS A 70 -5.31 9.62 -17.32
C CYS A 70 -4.59 10.88 -16.83
N GLY A 71 -4.47 11.08 -15.51
CA GLY A 71 -3.73 12.19 -14.91
C GLY A 71 -4.42 13.56 -14.98
N ASN A 72 -5.67 13.66 -15.43
CA ASN A 72 -6.39 14.93 -15.62
C ASN A 72 -7.21 15.39 -14.39
N CYS A 73 -7.07 14.75 -13.24
CA CYS A 73 -7.86 15.08 -12.03
C CYS A 73 -7.70 16.53 -11.60
N TYR A 74 -6.49 17.10 -11.71
CA TYR A 74 -6.19 18.48 -11.32
C TYR A 74 -6.88 19.55 -12.18
N ARG A 75 -7.44 19.17 -13.35
CA ARG A 75 -8.12 20.07 -14.27
C ARG A 75 -9.64 20.14 -14.05
N ASN A 76 -10.18 19.41 -13.10
CA ASN A 76 -11.63 19.25 -12.91
C ASN A 76 -12.35 18.62 -14.13
N LEU A 77 -11.61 17.98 -15.04
CA LEU A 77 -12.12 17.41 -16.29
C LEU A 77 -11.95 15.88 -16.31
N CYS A 78 -12.33 15.22 -15.20
CA CYS A 78 -12.28 13.77 -15.15
C CYS A 78 -13.32 13.16 -16.09
N PRO A 79 -12.93 12.47 -17.19
CA PRO A 79 -13.90 11.93 -18.15
C PRO A 79 -14.74 10.78 -17.59
N TRP A 80 -14.38 10.26 -16.40
CA TRP A 80 -15.05 9.15 -15.73
C TRP A 80 -16.01 9.61 -14.61
N GLY A 81 -16.07 10.94 -14.35
CA GLY A 81 -16.93 11.50 -13.31
C GLY A 81 -16.43 11.33 -11.88
N ILE A 82 -15.24 10.73 -11.67
CA ILE A 82 -14.75 10.37 -10.31
C ILE A 82 -14.17 11.59 -9.60
N ALA A 83 -13.36 12.40 -10.30
CA ALA A 83 -12.64 13.53 -9.73
C ALA A 83 -12.96 14.81 -10.52
N THR A 84 -14.22 15.24 -10.46
CA THR A 84 -14.72 16.43 -11.14
C THR A 84 -15.92 16.98 -10.39
N GLN A 85 -16.15 18.27 -10.53
CA GLN A 85 -17.37 18.97 -10.07
C GLN A 85 -18.22 19.46 -11.23
N GLU A 86 -17.86 19.14 -12.47
CA GLU A 86 -18.63 19.47 -13.67
C GLU A 86 -19.89 18.60 -13.73
N PRO A 87 -21.11 19.19 -13.67
CA PRO A 87 -22.35 18.41 -13.55
C PRO A 87 -22.54 17.35 -14.64
N HIS A 88 -22.18 17.67 -15.90
CA HIS A 88 -22.30 16.75 -17.02
C HIS A 88 -21.31 15.58 -16.97
N LEU A 89 -20.20 15.73 -16.23
CA LEU A 89 -19.22 14.65 -15.99
C LEU A 89 -19.56 13.87 -14.74
N MET A 90 -20.02 14.51 -13.67
CA MET A 90 -20.42 13.86 -12.43
C MET A 90 -21.47 12.77 -12.64
N ASN A 91 -22.41 13.01 -13.54
CA ASN A 91 -23.49 12.06 -13.86
C ASN A 91 -23.01 10.78 -14.55
N ARG A 92 -21.71 10.65 -14.85
CA ARG A 92 -21.13 9.45 -15.46
C ARG A 92 -20.79 8.35 -14.45
N ILE A 93 -20.65 8.71 -13.18
CA ILE A 93 -20.42 7.73 -12.11
C ILE A 93 -21.76 7.36 -11.47
N ASP A 94 -21.94 6.07 -11.26
CA ASP A 94 -23.03 5.52 -10.45
C ASP A 94 -22.45 5.18 -9.06
N PRO A 95 -22.82 5.90 -7.99
CA PRO A 95 -22.30 5.69 -6.65
C PRO A 95 -22.60 4.30 -6.10
N GLU A 96 -23.80 3.75 -6.34
CA GLU A 96 -24.18 2.43 -5.85
C GLU A 96 -23.33 1.33 -6.47
N ARG A 97 -23.16 1.38 -7.77
CA ARG A 97 -22.25 0.48 -8.48
C ARG A 97 -20.81 0.66 -8.01
N GLY A 98 -20.37 1.90 -7.82
CA GLY A 98 -19.04 2.24 -7.34
C GLY A 98 -18.76 1.65 -5.96
N ALA A 99 -19.73 1.73 -5.04
CA ALA A 99 -19.62 1.15 -3.71
C ALA A 99 -19.40 -0.37 -3.77
N VAL A 100 -20.15 -1.08 -4.61
CA VAL A 100 -19.98 -2.52 -4.81
C VAL A 100 -18.60 -2.86 -5.39
N GLN A 101 -18.12 -2.07 -6.34
CA GLN A 101 -16.80 -2.29 -6.96
C GLN A 101 -15.65 -2.13 -5.94
N VAL A 102 -15.69 -1.09 -5.11
CA VAL A 102 -14.68 -0.89 -4.05
C VAL A 102 -14.79 -1.97 -2.97
N ALA A 103 -16.00 -2.33 -2.56
CA ALA A 103 -16.20 -3.42 -1.61
C ALA A 103 -15.64 -4.76 -2.13
N ASN A 104 -15.79 -5.05 -3.42
CA ASN A 104 -15.23 -6.25 -4.03
C ASN A 104 -13.70 -6.21 -4.08
N LEU A 105 -13.08 -5.04 -4.35
CA LEU A 105 -11.63 -4.88 -4.24
C LEU A 105 -11.13 -5.25 -2.84
N ILE A 106 -11.75 -4.69 -1.80
CA ILE A 106 -11.34 -4.94 -0.41
C ILE A 106 -11.55 -6.41 -0.02
N LYS A 107 -12.67 -7.01 -0.41
CA LYS A 107 -12.92 -8.45 -0.19
C LYS A 107 -11.86 -9.32 -0.89
N GLY A 108 -11.55 -9.02 -2.15
CA GLY A 108 -10.49 -9.72 -2.90
C GLY A 108 -9.14 -9.62 -2.19
N TRP A 109 -8.73 -8.41 -1.80
CA TRP A 109 -7.47 -8.22 -1.06
C TRP A 109 -7.46 -8.92 0.30
N THR A 110 -8.60 -9.00 0.98
CA THR A 110 -8.70 -9.73 2.25
C THR A 110 -8.46 -11.23 2.06
N LEU A 111 -9.03 -11.82 1.01
CA LEU A 111 -8.81 -13.23 0.68
C LEU A 111 -7.35 -13.49 0.29
N GLU A 112 -6.80 -12.71 -0.63
CA GLU A 112 -5.41 -12.83 -1.06
C GLU A 112 -4.43 -12.65 0.12
N LEU A 113 -4.70 -11.67 1.01
CA LEU A 113 -3.88 -11.45 2.21
C LEU A 113 -3.93 -12.67 3.14
N SER A 114 -5.11 -13.25 3.32
CA SER A 114 -5.28 -14.47 4.14
C SER A 114 -4.49 -15.65 3.54
N GLU A 115 -4.48 -15.81 2.21
CA GLU A 115 -3.70 -16.84 1.53
C GLU A 115 -2.20 -16.58 1.67
N LEU A 116 -1.73 -15.35 1.48
CA LEU A 116 -0.32 -14.96 1.66
C LEU A 116 0.16 -15.23 3.09
N MET A 117 -0.64 -14.85 4.08
CA MET A 117 -0.34 -15.08 5.49
C MET A 117 -0.34 -16.57 5.81
N GLY A 118 -1.32 -17.33 5.30
CA GLY A 118 -1.39 -18.78 5.47
C GLY A 118 -0.17 -19.48 4.88
N ALA A 119 0.26 -19.11 3.68
CA ALA A 119 1.48 -19.61 3.05
C ALA A 119 2.75 -19.28 3.85
N ALA A 120 2.77 -18.13 4.54
CA ALA A 120 3.86 -17.74 5.43
C ALA A 120 3.78 -18.39 6.84
N GLY A 121 2.72 -19.14 7.15
CA GLY A 121 2.49 -19.71 8.47
C GLY A 121 2.08 -18.67 9.53
N ILE A 122 1.46 -17.57 9.11
CA ILE A 122 1.02 -16.44 9.95
C ILE A 122 -0.49 -16.43 10.00
N ASN A 123 -1.08 -16.38 11.19
CA ASN A 123 -2.52 -16.47 11.41
C ASN A 123 -3.19 -15.15 11.83
N SER A 124 -2.42 -14.08 12.04
CA SER A 124 -2.96 -12.77 12.37
C SER A 124 -2.12 -11.64 11.76
N ILE A 125 -2.77 -10.53 11.45
CA ILE A 125 -2.08 -9.34 10.90
C ILE A 125 -1.11 -8.72 11.91
N GLU A 126 -1.42 -8.82 13.19
CA GLU A 126 -0.55 -8.36 14.28
C GLU A 126 0.76 -9.17 14.30
N SER A 127 0.70 -10.47 14.03
CA SER A 127 1.88 -11.34 13.94
C SER A 127 2.71 -11.09 12.67
N LEU A 128 2.10 -10.52 11.64
CA LEU A 128 2.80 -10.09 10.43
C LEU A 128 3.52 -8.76 10.66
N ARG A 129 3.01 -7.87 11.52
CA ARG A 129 3.55 -6.53 11.72
C ARG A 129 4.99 -6.55 12.18
N GLY A 130 5.88 -6.00 11.36
CA GLY A 130 7.31 -5.93 11.61
C GLY A 130 8.03 -7.28 11.55
N ASN A 131 7.35 -8.32 11.11
CA ASN A 131 7.92 -9.66 10.92
C ASN A 131 8.58 -9.76 9.55
N ARG A 132 9.87 -9.46 9.49
CA ARG A 132 10.68 -9.42 8.27
C ARG A 132 11.27 -10.78 7.90
N ASP A 133 11.15 -11.78 8.76
CA ASP A 133 11.74 -13.12 8.56
C ASP A 133 11.19 -13.85 7.33
N ARG A 134 9.99 -13.46 6.89
CA ARG A 134 9.33 -14.01 5.69
C ARG A 134 9.60 -13.19 4.42
N LEU A 135 10.26 -12.04 4.55
CA LEU A 135 10.64 -11.23 3.41
C LEU A 135 12.01 -11.61 2.88
N ARG A 136 12.19 -11.49 1.58
CA ARG A 136 13.48 -11.67 0.90
C ARG A 136 13.70 -10.54 -0.08
N GLY A 137 14.89 -9.95 -0.06
CA GLY A 137 15.29 -8.95 -1.03
C GLY A 137 15.71 -9.60 -2.34
N TYR A 138 15.04 -9.26 -3.42
CA TYR A 138 15.40 -9.73 -4.76
C TYR A 138 16.02 -8.57 -5.56
N MET A 139 17.23 -8.81 -6.09
CA MET A 139 18.00 -7.82 -6.87
C MET A 139 18.24 -6.50 -6.11
N LEU A 140 18.40 -6.56 -4.78
CA LEU A 140 18.74 -5.42 -3.94
C LEU A 140 20.23 -5.46 -3.59
N ASP A 141 20.87 -4.28 -3.51
CA ASP A 141 22.22 -4.16 -2.99
C ASP A 141 22.29 -4.38 -1.47
N GLU A 142 23.49 -4.60 -0.94
CA GLU A 142 23.71 -4.86 0.49
C GLU A 142 23.25 -3.70 1.39
N GLY A 143 23.35 -2.46 0.91
CA GLY A 143 22.90 -1.28 1.63
C GLY A 143 21.39 -1.29 1.82
N MET A 144 20.65 -1.61 0.76
CA MET A 144 19.19 -1.73 0.79
C MET A 144 18.73 -2.90 1.67
N LEU A 145 19.38 -4.07 1.55
CA LEU A 145 19.09 -5.22 2.40
C LEU A 145 19.24 -4.86 3.89
N LYS A 146 20.30 -4.14 4.24
CA LYS A 146 20.56 -3.69 5.61
C LYS A 146 19.55 -2.65 6.11
N ILE A 147 19.08 -1.74 5.25
CA ILE A 147 18.07 -0.75 5.60
C ILE A 147 16.72 -1.43 5.84
N LEU A 148 16.33 -2.33 4.94
CA LEU A 148 15.09 -3.09 5.03
C LEU A 148 15.12 -4.14 6.12
N ASP A 149 16.32 -4.54 6.56
CA ASP A 149 16.57 -5.61 7.53
C ASP A 149 15.95 -6.93 7.06
N VAL A 150 16.28 -7.32 5.83
CA VAL A 150 15.81 -8.56 5.19
C VAL A 150 17.00 -9.33 4.59
N LEU A 151 16.85 -10.65 4.48
CA LEU A 151 17.85 -11.50 3.83
C LEU A 151 17.70 -11.45 2.30
N PRO A 152 18.78 -11.69 1.55
CA PRO A 152 18.69 -11.82 0.10
C PRO A 152 17.86 -13.05 -0.31
N ALA A 153 17.27 -12.99 -1.51
CA ALA A 153 16.58 -14.15 -2.07
C ALA A 153 17.60 -15.30 -2.31
N GLY A 154 17.27 -16.49 -1.83
CA GLY A 154 18.12 -17.66 -1.92
C GLY A 154 19.03 -17.89 -0.70
N ALA A 155 18.92 -17.06 0.34
CA ALA A 155 19.60 -17.28 1.61
C ALA A 155 18.75 -18.16 2.54
#